data_6ce363802ea8b5a83e5d7046a11dda11
#
_entry.id   6ce363802ea8b5a83e5d7046a11dda11
#
_cell.length_a   1.000
_cell.length_b   1.000
_cell.length_c   1.000
_cell.angle_alpha   90.00
_cell.angle_beta   90.00
_cell.angle_gamma   90.00
#
_symmetry.space_group_name_H-M   'P 1'
#
loop_
_entity.id
_entity.type
_entity.pdbx_description
1 polymer ?
#
loop_
_entity_poly.entity_id
_entity_poly.type
_entity_poly.pdbx_seq_one_letter_code
_entity_poly.pdbx_strand_id
1 'polypeptide(L)'
;MNLVVDSYAWIELFLGTAKGERTRRLISEADEIRTPDIVLAEISRKYHREELDPQSLRARLETISSTTIVTGIDMDLAVRTGPIYLELVKKAKRGRLNSPSLFDAIILATAREYDSSVVTGDEHFRGLPETIFLH
;
A
#
# COMPACT_ATOMS: atom_id res chain seq x y z
N MET A 1 11.16 3.23 -12.80
CA MET A 1 10.84 3.10 -11.35
C MET A 1 9.59 2.26 -11.20
N ASN A 2 9.66 1.26 -10.35
CA ASN A 2 8.52 0.39 -10.05
C ASN A 2 7.91 0.73 -8.70
N LEU A 3 6.60 0.72 -8.60
CA LEU A 3 5.87 1.12 -7.39
C LEU A 3 4.94 0.02 -6.89
N VAL A 4 4.80 -0.04 -5.57
CA VAL A 4 3.69 -0.69 -4.87
C VAL A 4 2.91 0.42 -4.17
N VAL A 5 1.63 0.54 -4.46
CA VAL A 5 0.79 1.61 -3.92
C VAL A 5 -0.05 1.06 -2.77
N ASP A 6 0.14 1.62 -1.58
CA ASP A 6 -0.58 1.26 -0.36
C ASP A 6 -1.98 1.89 -0.34
N SER A 7 -2.85 1.35 0.50
CA SER A 7 -4.21 1.88 0.70
C SER A 7 -4.19 3.36 1.10
N TYR A 8 -3.25 3.78 1.95
CA TYR A 8 -3.09 5.17 2.33
C TYR A 8 -2.99 6.09 1.11
N ALA A 9 -2.08 5.74 0.19
CA ALA A 9 -1.85 6.56 -1.00
C ALA A 9 -3.06 6.58 -1.94
N TRP A 10 -3.73 5.46 -2.13
CA TRP A 10 -4.95 5.40 -2.94
C TRP A 10 -6.06 6.27 -2.35
N ILE A 11 -6.26 6.23 -1.04
CA ILE A 11 -7.28 7.02 -0.37
C ILE A 11 -6.99 8.52 -0.53
N GLU A 12 -5.74 8.94 -0.36
CA GLU A 12 -5.35 10.34 -0.57
C GLU A 12 -5.58 10.77 -2.04
N LEU A 13 -5.29 9.86 -2.97
CA LEU A 13 -5.53 10.13 -4.39
C LEU A 13 -7.02 10.37 -4.66
N PHE A 14 -7.90 9.53 -4.13
CA PHE A 14 -9.35 9.70 -4.30
C PHE A 14 -9.90 10.94 -3.60
N LEU A 15 -9.26 11.38 -2.51
CA LEU A 15 -9.62 12.60 -1.81
C LEU A 15 -9.14 13.87 -2.53
N GLY A 16 -8.18 13.75 -3.44
CA GLY A 16 -7.63 14.90 -4.15
C GLY A 16 -6.76 15.81 -3.29
N THR A 17 -6.14 15.28 -2.24
CA THR A 17 -5.22 16.03 -1.37
C THR A 17 -3.89 16.29 -2.06
N ALA A 18 -3.02 17.10 -1.46
CA ALA A 18 -1.66 17.32 -1.97
C ALA A 18 -0.87 16.00 -2.03
N LYS A 19 -1.06 15.13 -1.02
CA LYS A 19 -0.45 13.79 -1.03
C LYS A 19 -1.00 12.92 -2.16
N GLY A 20 -2.29 13.05 -2.44
CA GLY A 20 -2.95 12.36 -3.54
C GLY A 20 -2.44 12.82 -4.90
N GLU A 21 -2.21 14.12 -5.07
CA GLU A 21 -1.63 14.65 -6.31
C GLU A 21 -0.19 14.19 -6.51
N ARG A 22 0.58 14.10 -5.43
CA ARG A 22 1.94 13.52 -5.50
C ARG A 22 1.88 12.05 -5.89
N THR A 23 0.95 11.29 -5.34
CA THR A 23 0.73 9.89 -5.70
C THR A 23 0.38 9.77 -7.18
N ARG A 24 -0.51 10.62 -7.68
CA ARG A 24 -0.89 10.63 -9.10
C ARG A 24 0.31 10.85 -10.01
N ARG A 25 1.17 11.81 -9.67
CA ARG A 25 2.39 12.07 -10.44
C ARG A 25 3.34 10.88 -10.43
N LEU A 26 3.55 10.27 -9.26
CA LEU A 26 4.39 9.08 -9.14
C LEU A 26 3.88 7.94 -10.03
N ILE A 27 2.57 7.70 -10.00
CA ILE A 27 1.93 6.67 -10.83
C ILE A 27 2.14 6.99 -12.31
N SER A 28 1.98 8.25 -12.73
CA SER A 28 2.11 8.63 -14.14
C SER A 28 3.54 8.47 -14.67
N GLU A 29 4.53 8.52 -13.81
CA GLU A 29 5.95 8.42 -14.17
C GLU A 29 6.55 7.03 -13.99
N ALA A 30 5.82 6.12 -13.33
CA ALA A 30 6.32 4.79 -13.03
C ALA A 30 6.31 3.88 -14.26
N ASP A 31 7.27 2.97 -14.29
CA ASP A 31 7.34 1.94 -15.33
C ASP A 31 6.33 0.82 -15.07
N GLU A 32 6.23 0.39 -13.83
CA GLU A 32 5.31 -0.67 -13.42
C GLU A 32 4.73 -0.33 -12.05
N ILE A 33 3.43 -0.56 -11.91
CA ILE A 33 2.71 -0.26 -10.67
C ILE A 33 1.94 -1.50 -10.23
N ARG A 34 2.14 -1.91 -8.99
CA ARG A 34 1.43 -3.02 -8.37
C ARG A 34 0.59 -2.55 -7.20
N THR A 35 -0.56 -3.16 -7.05
CA THR A 35 -1.40 -3.01 -5.86
C THR A 35 -1.64 -4.41 -5.30
N PRO A 36 -1.17 -4.71 -4.08
CA PRO A 36 -1.51 -5.98 -3.44
C PRO A 36 -3.03 -6.11 -3.30
N ASP A 37 -3.57 -7.29 -3.57
CA ASP A 37 -5.02 -7.50 -3.54
C ASP A 37 -5.63 -7.21 -2.17
N ILE A 38 -4.87 -7.40 -1.09
CA ILE A 38 -5.32 -7.05 0.27
C ILE A 38 -5.63 -5.56 0.42
N VAL A 39 -4.99 -4.70 -0.39
CA VAL A 39 -5.27 -3.25 -0.39
C VAL A 39 -6.71 -2.99 -0.80
N LEU A 40 -7.24 -3.76 -1.75
CA LEU A 40 -8.64 -3.62 -2.16
C LEU A 40 -9.59 -3.89 -0.99
N ALA A 41 -9.29 -4.92 -0.19
CA ALA A 41 -10.08 -5.26 0.98
C ALA A 41 -9.97 -4.19 2.09
N GLU A 42 -8.79 -3.63 2.30
CA GLU A 42 -8.58 -2.53 3.25
C GLU A 42 -9.40 -1.30 2.87
N ILE A 43 -9.36 -0.94 1.59
CA ILE A 43 -10.11 0.20 1.05
C ILE A 43 -11.61 -0.04 1.21
N SER A 44 -12.07 -1.26 0.91
CA SER A 44 -13.48 -1.63 1.08
C SER A 44 -13.93 -1.45 2.53
N ARG A 45 -13.13 -1.95 3.49
CA ARG A 45 -13.44 -1.81 4.91
C ARG A 45 -13.53 -0.35 5.34
N LYS A 46 -12.58 0.48 4.90
CA LYS A 46 -12.56 1.90 5.25
C LYS A 46 -13.79 2.63 4.72
N TYR A 47 -14.10 2.46 3.45
CA TYR A 47 -15.21 3.18 2.84
C TYR A 47 -16.57 2.67 3.30
N HIS A 48 -16.67 1.39 3.68
CA HIS A 48 -17.87 0.87 4.29
C HIS A 48 -18.14 1.56 5.64
N ARG A 49 -17.09 1.74 6.46
CA ARG A 49 -17.23 2.48 7.72
C ARG A 49 -17.62 3.94 7.52
N GLU A 50 -17.21 4.54 6.41
CA GLU A 50 -17.54 5.91 6.05
C GLU A 50 -18.86 6.01 5.27
N GLU A 51 -19.56 4.90 5.13
CA GLU A 51 -20.88 4.82 4.49
C GLU A 51 -20.89 5.23 3.02
N LEU A 52 -19.77 5.02 2.32
CA LEU A 52 -19.74 5.20 0.88
C LEU A 52 -20.65 4.16 0.22
N ASP A 53 -21.45 4.57 -0.76
CA ASP A 53 -22.35 3.65 -1.43
C ASP A 53 -21.58 2.58 -2.22
N PRO A 54 -22.18 1.37 -2.39
CA PRO A 54 -21.48 0.26 -3.03
C PRO A 54 -21.07 0.52 -4.49
N GLN A 55 -21.81 1.32 -5.23
CA GLN A 55 -21.47 1.62 -6.63
C GLN A 55 -20.23 2.51 -6.71
N SER A 56 -20.15 3.53 -5.85
CA SER A 56 -18.98 4.40 -5.79
C SER A 56 -17.74 3.66 -5.31
N LEU A 57 -17.90 2.77 -4.32
CA LEU A 57 -16.80 1.91 -3.88
C LEU A 57 -16.30 1.03 -5.03
N ARG A 58 -17.22 0.36 -5.73
CA ARG A 58 -16.85 -0.51 -6.86
C ARG A 58 -16.08 0.29 -7.93
N ALA A 59 -16.56 1.50 -8.26
CA ALA A 59 -15.91 2.33 -9.26
C ALA A 59 -14.46 2.68 -8.86
N ARG A 60 -14.21 2.97 -7.57
CA ARG A 60 -12.85 3.24 -7.07
C ARG A 60 -11.96 2.00 -7.14
N LEU A 61 -12.47 0.84 -6.76
CA LEU A 61 -11.72 -0.42 -6.86
C LEU A 61 -11.43 -0.78 -8.33
N GLU A 62 -12.36 -0.53 -9.23
CA GLU A 62 -12.16 -0.75 -10.66
C GLU A 62 -11.10 0.19 -11.23
N THR A 63 -11.03 1.43 -10.77
CA THR A 63 -9.95 2.36 -11.14
C THR A 63 -8.59 1.79 -10.77
N ILE A 64 -8.44 1.27 -9.56
CA ILE A 64 -7.19 0.64 -9.11
C ILE A 64 -6.85 -0.56 -10.01
N SER A 65 -7.81 -1.43 -10.23
CA SER A 65 -7.60 -2.67 -11.00
C SER A 65 -7.29 -2.42 -12.47
N SER A 66 -7.81 -1.33 -13.05
CA SER A 66 -7.52 -0.97 -14.44
C SER A 66 -6.23 -0.19 -14.61
N THR A 67 -5.71 0.43 -13.55
CA THR A 67 -4.52 1.28 -13.58
C THR A 67 -3.26 0.53 -13.21
N THR A 68 -3.38 -0.52 -12.38
CA THR A 68 -2.24 -1.24 -11.82
C THR A 68 -2.37 -2.74 -11.98
N ILE A 69 -1.27 -3.45 -11.73
CA ILE A 69 -1.27 -4.91 -11.66
C ILE A 69 -1.69 -5.29 -10.24
N VAL A 70 -2.87 -5.88 -10.10
CA VAL A 70 -3.31 -6.39 -8.78
C VAL A 70 -2.56 -7.69 -8.52
N THR A 71 -1.81 -7.73 -7.42
CA THR A 71 -0.88 -8.82 -7.11
C THR A 71 -1.35 -9.58 -5.88
N GLY A 72 -1.50 -10.90 -6.03
CA GLY A 72 -1.87 -11.80 -4.94
C GLY A 72 -0.66 -12.33 -4.18
N ILE A 73 -0.92 -13.14 -3.16
CA ILE A 73 0.11 -13.80 -2.36
C ILE A 73 0.43 -15.15 -2.99
N ASP A 74 1.63 -15.29 -3.54
CA ASP A 74 2.16 -16.59 -3.97
C ASP A 74 2.96 -17.24 -2.83
N MET A 75 3.49 -18.42 -3.07
CA MET A 75 4.24 -19.17 -2.06
C MET A 75 5.49 -18.43 -1.59
N ASP A 76 6.25 -17.84 -2.53
CA ASP A 76 7.49 -17.13 -2.21
C ASP A 76 7.19 -15.88 -1.38
N LEU A 77 6.15 -15.15 -1.72
CA LEU A 77 5.72 -13.98 -0.96
C LEU A 77 5.28 -14.38 0.45
N ALA A 78 4.52 -15.46 0.57
CA ALA A 78 4.06 -15.96 1.87
C ALA A 78 5.25 -16.31 2.77
N VAL A 79 6.26 -16.97 2.24
CA VAL A 79 7.48 -17.33 2.99
C VAL A 79 8.22 -16.07 3.48
N ARG A 80 8.30 -15.04 2.65
CA ARG A 80 8.97 -13.77 3.00
C ARG A 80 8.21 -12.96 4.06
N THR A 81 6.90 -13.09 4.09
CA THR A 81 6.04 -12.26 4.95
C THR A 81 6.35 -12.44 6.44
N GLY A 82 6.60 -13.66 6.90
CA GLY A 82 6.86 -13.93 8.32
C GLY A 82 8.06 -13.16 8.88
N PRO A 83 9.26 -13.31 8.31
CA PRO A 83 10.44 -12.54 8.77
C PRO A 83 10.26 -11.03 8.64
N ILE A 84 9.61 -10.56 7.59
CA ILE A 84 9.35 -9.14 7.37
C ILE A 84 8.41 -8.59 8.44
N TYR A 85 7.39 -9.35 8.83
CA TYR A 85 6.52 -8.95 9.93
C TYR A 85 7.31 -8.72 11.22
N LEU A 86 8.21 -9.64 11.58
CA LEU A 86 9.07 -9.48 12.77
C LEU A 86 9.98 -8.26 12.66
N GLU A 87 10.51 -7.99 11.48
CA GLU A 87 11.32 -6.78 11.23
C GLU A 87 10.52 -5.51 11.51
N LEU A 88 9.28 -5.45 11.01
CA LEU A 88 8.39 -4.31 11.25
C LEU A 88 8.00 -4.17 12.72
N VAL A 89 7.75 -5.29 13.42
CA VAL A 89 7.46 -5.29 14.85
C VAL A 89 8.61 -4.69 15.63
N LYS A 90 9.84 -5.11 15.34
CA LYS A 90 11.04 -4.58 16.01
C LYS A 90 11.21 -3.09 15.74
N LYS A 91 11.01 -2.67 14.49
CA LYS A 91 11.09 -1.26 14.12
C LYS A 91 10.01 -0.44 14.85
N ALA A 92 8.80 -0.93 14.96
CA ALA A 92 7.71 -0.24 15.66
C ALA A 92 8.03 -0.08 17.15
N LYS A 93 8.59 -1.11 17.78
CA LYS A 93 8.99 -1.03 19.20
C LYS A 93 10.06 0.02 19.42
N ARG A 94 11.08 0.08 18.56
CA ARG A 94 12.14 1.09 18.66
C ARG A 94 11.57 2.51 18.47
N GLY A 95 10.61 2.66 17.56
CA GLY A 95 9.96 3.94 17.27
C GLY A 95 8.79 4.29 18.18
N ARG A 96 8.45 3.43 19.15
CA ARG A 96 7.30 3.60 20.05
C ARG A 96 5.98 3.75 19.30
N LEU A 97 5.84 3.02 18.19
CA LEU A 97 4.62 2.96 17.40
C LEU A 97 3.76 1.79 17.86
N ASN A 98 2.49 1.84 17.52
CA ASN A 98 1.59 0.69 17.66
C ASN A 98 2.11 -0.47 16.81
N SER A 99 1.66 -1.69 17.10
CA SER A 99 2.07 -2.85 16.32
C SER A 99 1.65 -2.70 14.85
N PRO A 100 2.53 -3.08 13.91
CA PRO A 100 2.15 -3.13 12.51
C PRO A 100 1.13 -4.23 12.27
N SER A 101 0.39 -4.13 11.17
CA SER A 101 -0.52 -5.19 10.75
C SER A 101 0.23 -6.22 9.89
N LEU A 102 -0.37 -7.41 9.77
CA LEU A 102 0.13 -8.41 8.82
C LEU A 102 0.08 -7.86 7.39
N PHE A 103 -0.92 -7.02 7.08
CA PHE A 103 -1.05 -6.39 5.77
C PHE A 103 0.15 -5.49 5.45
N ASP A 104 0.67 -4.77 6.44
CA ASP A 104 1.90 -3.97 6.26
C ASP A 104 3.07 -4.85 5.83
N ALA A 105 3.21 -6.01 6.44
CA ALA A 105 4.26 -6.97 6.08
C ALA A 105 4.09 -7.51 4.67
N ILE A 106 2.86 -7.79 4.25
CA ILE A 106 2.56 -8.26 2.90
C ILE A 106 2.90 -7.18 1.86
N ILE A 107 2.59 -5.93 2.16
CA ILE A 107 2.90 -4.79 1.29
C ILE A 107 4.42 -4.66 1.12
N LEU A 108 5.17 -4.69 2.21
CA LEU A 108 6.63 -4.60 2.15
C LEU A 108 7.25 -5.81 1.44
N ALA A 109 6.73 -7.01 1.70
CA ALA A 109 7.18 -8.22 1.02
C ALA A 109 6.96 -8.11 -0.49
N THR A 110 5.82 -7.60 -0.91
CA THR A 110 5.50 -7.38 -2.33
C THR A 110 6.51 -6.43 -2.97
N ALA A 111 6.82 -5.32 -2.29
CA ALA A 111 7.79 -4.35 -2.79
C ALA A 111 9.17 -4.99 -2.98
N ARG A 112 9.62 -5.77 -2.02
CA ARG A 112 10.93 -6.44 -2.10
C ARG A 112 10.96 -7.52 -3.18
N GLU A 113 9.89 -8.29 -3.34
CA GLU A 113 9.84 -9.34 -4.36
C GLU A 113 9.89 -8.77 -5.76
N TYR A 114 9.25 -7.62 -5.99
CA TYR A 114 9.18 -7.01 -7.32
C TYR A 114 10.13 -5.82 -7.50
N ASP A 115 11.10 -5.68 -6.61
CA ASP A 115 12.09 -4.59 -6.67
C ASP A 115 11.42 -3.24 -6.87
N SER A 116 10.46 -2.95 -6.02
CA SER A 116 9.59 -1.77 -6.10
C SER A 116 9.69 -0.92 -4.85
N SER A 117 9.27 0.34 -4.94
CA SER A 117 9.15 1.24 -3.80
C SER A 117 7.69 1.33 -3.35
N VAL A 118 7.46 1.30 -2.05
CA VAL A 118 6.12 1.48 -1.46
C VAL A 118 5.79 2.96 -1.39
N VAL A 119 4.67 3.36 -1.97
CA VAL A 119 4.14 4.72 -1.85
C VAL A 119 3.12 4.73 -0.72
N THR A 120 3.42 5.39 0.37
CA THR A 120 2.56 5.43 1.58
C THR A 120 2.88 6.61 2.47
N GLY A 121 1.94 6.98 3.32
CA GLY A 121 2.15 7.92 4.43
C GLY A 121 2.03 7.26 5.79
N ASP A 122 1.97 5.92 5.84
CA ASP A 122 1.89 5.17 7.10
C ASP A 122 3.24 5.19 7.82
N GLU A 123 3.22 5.61 9.09
CA GLU A 123 4.42 5.73 9.91
C GLU A 123 5.23 4.43 10.05
N HIS A 124 4.57 3.27 9.91
CA HIS A 124 5.27 1.98 9.97
C HIS A 124 6.29 1.80 8.85
N PHE A 125 6.13 2.54 7.76
CA PHE A 125 7.05 2.50 6.61
C PHE A 125 8.08 3.62 6.61
N ARG A 126 7.95 4.62 7.49
CA ARG A 126 8.86 5.76 7.51
C ARG A 126 10.30 5.30 7.78
N GLY A 127 11.22 5.76 6.95
CA GLY A 127 12.64 5.45 7.09
C GLY A 127 13.10 4.13 6.49
N LEU A 128 12.19 3.32 5.96
CA LEU A 128 12.58 2.12 5.22
C LEU A 128 13.13 2.51 3.83
N PRO A 129 14.23 1.86 3.38
CA PRO A 129 14.84 2.22 2.08
C PRO A 129 13.89 2.07 0.91
N GLU A 130 12.95 1.12 1.00
CA GLU A 130 11.99 0.83 -0.07
C GLU A 130 10.80 1.79 -0.10
N THR A 131 10.76 2.81 0.75
CA THR A 131 9.59 3.66 0.89
C THR A 131 9.77 5.03 0.23
N ILE A 132 8.77 5.43 -0.55
CA ILE A 132 8.55 6.82 -0.95
C ILE A 132 7.47 7.36 -0.01
N PHE A 133 7.88 8.09 1.00
CA PHE A 133 6.97 8.54 2.06
C PHE A 133 6.24 9.82 1.66
N LEU A 134 4.92 9.81 1.86
CA LEU A 134 4.06 10.97 1.60
C LEU A 134 3.99 11.81 2.88
N HIS A 135 4.71 12.90 2.86
CA HIS A 135 4.78 13.85 3.99
C HIS A 135 3.56 14.76 4.07
#